data_a776ef3492bac9587d63d5b0ae52bd16
#
_entry.id   a776ef3492bac9587d63d5b0ae52bd16
#
_cell.length_a   1.000
_cell.length_b   1.000
_cell.length_c   1.000
_cell.angle_alpha   90.00
_cell.angle_beta   90.00
_cell.angle_gamma   90.00
#
_symmetry.space_group_name_H-M   'P 1'
#
loop_
_entity.id
_entity.type
_entity.pdbx_description
1 polymer ?
#
loop_
_entity_poly.entity_id
_entity_poly.type
_entity_poly.pdbx_seq_one_letter_code
_entity_poly.pdbx_strand_id
1 'polypeptide(L)'
;KGVKGNWATFATLASAAGRTMFTRPNPHDVTRFDRPFPIRVTSDGREFSDGPQLLAFSTTLEKLILGARPFWGPKLGPIRTSVFPYPVPSISRWLLPIMYGGENRKMPEGAVSFSSARLEVTCPVSFVIDGEFFDAPEIEPLKVETGTVFTYLCG
;
A
#
# COMPACT_ATOMS: atom_id res chain seq x y z
N LYS A 1 8.24 -12.90 -27.08
CA LYS A 1 7.12 -11.96 -27.46
C LYS A 1 6.53 -11.14 -26.28
N GLY A 2 7.16 -11.12 -25.09
CA GLY A 2 6.62 -10.49 -23.88
C GLY A 2 7.18 -9.10 -23.49
N VAL A 3 8.17 -8.57 -24.18
CA VAL A 3 8.90 -7.37 -23.73
C VAL A 3 8.21 -6.04 -24.10
N LYS A 4 7.36 -6.00 -25.12
CA LYS A 4 6.70 -4.75 -25.54
C LYS A 4 5.58 -4.27 -24.59
N GLY A 5 4.90 -5.17 -23.90
CA GLY A 5 3.85 -4.82 -22.92
C GLY A 5 4.39 -4.16 -21.65
N ASN A 6 5.50 -4.69 -21.12
CA ASN A 6 6.07 -4.21 -19.86
C ASN A 6 6.65 -2.79 -19.96
N TRP A 7 7.21 -2.40 -21.12
CA TRP A 7 7.76 -1.06 -21.29
C TRP A 7 6.67 0.01 -21.40
N ALA A 8 5.57 -0.27 -22.10
CA ALA A 8 4.43 0.64 -22.17
C ALA A 8 3.79 0.85 -20.80
N THR A 9 3.61 -0.22 -20.04
CA THR A 9 3.11 -0.16 -18.67
C THR A 9 4.04 0.65 -17.76
N PHE A 10 5.35 0.41 -17.84
CA PHE A 10 6.35 1.18 -17.08
C PHE A 10 6.32 2.67 -17.44
N ALA A 11 6.25 3.01 -18.72
CA ALA A 11 6.19 4.40 -19.18
C ALA A 11 4.91 5.10 -18.68
N THR A 12 3.78 4.41 -18.71
CA THR A 12 2.50 4.93 -18.18
C THR A 12 2.58 5.17 -16.68
N LEU A 13 3.10 4.21 -15.92
CA LEU A 13 3.30 4.34 -14.47
C LEU A 13 4.27 5.47 -14.13
N ALA A 14 5.39 5.58 -14.85
CA ALA A 14 6.36 6.64 -14.64
C ALA A 14 5.80 8.03 -14.96
N SER A 15 4.99 8.16 -16.01
CA SER A 15 4.35 9.43 -16.38
C SER A 15 3.29 9.84 -15.36
N ALA A 16 2.48 8.92 -14.88
CA ALA A 16 1.46 9.18 -13.87
C ALA A 16 2.10 9.51 -12.51
N ALA A 17 3.17 8.81 -12.12
CA ALA A 17 3.95 9.13 -10.93
C ALA A 17 4.59 10.53 -11.05
N GLY A 18 5.19 10.86 -12.19
CA GLY A 18 5.75 12.19 -12.46
C GLY A 18 4.70 13.30 -12.35
N ARG A 19 3.52 13.09 -12.93
CA ARG A 19 2.39 14.04 -12.79
C ARG A 19 2.01 14.24 -11.33
N THR A 20 1.85 13.18 -10.60
CA THR A 20 1.49 13.21 -9.16
C THR A 20 2.53 13.98 -8.33
N MET A 21 3.82 13.86 -8.67
CA MET A 21 4.90 14.52 -7.93
C MET A 21 5.03 16.01 -8.22
N PHE A 22 4.76 16.44 -9.46
CA PHE A 22 5.08 17.80 -9.93
C PHE A 22 3.87 18.70 -10.16
N THR A 23 2.64 18.20 -10.02
CA THR A 23 1.43 19.00 -10.18
C THR A 23 0.61 19.03 -8.89
N ARG A 24 -0.24 20.05 -8.74
CA ARG A 24 -1.13 20.14 -7.58
C ARG A 24 -2.12 18.98 -7.55
N PRO A 25 -2.43 18.44 -6.37
CA PRO A 25 -3.46 17.39 -6.21
C PRO A 25 -4.79 17.82 -6.83
N ASN A 26 -5.39 16.94 -7.62
CA ASN A 26 -6.74 17.12 -8.16
C ASN A 26 -7.52 15.80 -7.96
N PRO A 27 -8.46 15.75 -7.01
CA PRO A 27 -9.21 14.53 -6.70
C PRO A 27 -10.14 14.06 -7.82
N HIS A 28 -10.45 14.94 -8.77
CA HIS A 28 -11.33 14.62 -9.91
C HIS A 28 -10.59 14.09 -11.15
N ASP A 29 -9.27 14.15 -11.17
CA ASP A 29 -8.46 13.63 -12.28
C ASP A 29 -8.26 12.12 -12.15
N VAL A 30 -8.99 11.34 -12.95
CA VAL A 30 -8.96 9.87 -12.94
C VAL A 30 -7.61 9.26 -13.34
N THR A 31 -6.72 10.05 -13.93
CA THR A 31 -5.40 9.58 -14.37
C THR A 31 -4.32 9.71 -13.28
N ARG A 32 -4.66 10.24 -12.12
CA ARG A 32 -3.74 10.46 -11.00
C ARG A 32 -3.76 9.30 -10.03
N PHE A 33 -2.60 9.00 -9.45
CA PHE A 33 -2.47 8.03 -8.37
C PHE A 33 -2.76 8.61 -6.98
N ASP A 34 -2.72 9.94 -6.83
CA ASP A 34 -2.98 10.63 -5.56
C ASP A 34 -4.46 10.99 -5.37
N ARG A 35 -5.36 10.09 -5.77
CA ARG A 35 -6.79 10.23 -5.50
C ARG A 35 -7.13 9.60 -4.14
N PRO A 36 -8.00 10.25 -3.37
CA PRO A 36 -8.50 9.63 -2.16
C PRO A 36 -9.45 8.48 -2.49
N PHE A 37 -9.42 7.44 -1.69
CA PHE A 37 -10.44 6.42 -1.68
C PHE A 37 -10.79 6.07 -0.22
N PRO A 38 -12.07 5.85 0.09
CA PRO A 38 -12.46 5.49 1.44
C PRO A 38 -12.01 4.06 1.72
N ILE A 39 -11.17 3.90 2.72
CA ILE A 39 -10.77 2.60 3.24
C ILE A 39 -10.95 2.58 4.74
N ARG A 40 -11.55 1.49 5.24
CA ARG A 40 -11.47 1.10 6.64
C ARG A 40 -10.54 -0.10 6.77
N VAL A 41 -9.58 0.00 7.67
CA VAL A 41 -8.62 -1.05 7.96
C VAL A 41 -8.74 -1.46 9.41
N THR A 42 -9.09 -2.71 9.62
CA THR A 42 -9.19 -3.33 10.94
C THR A 42 -8.22 -4.49 11.04
N SER A 43 -7.55 -4.62 12.15
CA SER A 43 -6.57 -5.69 12.38
C SER A 43 -6.73 -6.24 13.78
N ASP A 44 -6.85 -7.55 13.90
CA ASP A 44 -7.04 -8.25 15.17
C ASP A 44 -8.15 -7.61 16.04
N GLY A 45 -9.25 -7.17 15.41
CA GLY A 45 -10.40 -6.53 16.05
C GLY A 45 -10.21 -5.05 16.43
N ARG A 46 -9.06 -4.43 16.11
CA ARG A 46 -8.79 -3.01 16.33
C ARG A 46 -8.81 -2.24 15.02
N GLU A 47 -9.51 -1.13 14.99
CA GLU A 47 -9.49 -0.20 13.86
C GLU A 47 -8.21 0.63 13.88
N PHE A 48 -7.53 0.67 12.73
CA PHE A 48 -6.29 1.42 12.52
C PHE A 48 -6.48 2.63 11.61
N SER A 49 -7.44 2.57 10.71
CA SER A 49 -7.71 3.65 9.79
C SER A 49 -9.16 3.58 9.31
N ASP A 50 -9.83 4.72 9.26
CA ASP A 50 -11.14 4.90 8.62
C ASP A 50 -11.18 6.25 7.90
N GLY A 51 -11.72 6.27 6.68
CA GLY A 51 -11.89 7.49 5.88
C GLY A 51 -11.02 7.55 4.61
N PRO A 52 -10.80 8.77 4.09
CA PRO A 52 -10.09 8.95 2.82
C PRO A 52 -8.60 8.63 2.98
N GLN A 53 -8.12 7.66 2.22
CA GLN A 53 -6.72 7.26 2.19
C GLN A 53 -6.12 7.53 0.81
N LEU A 54 -4.84 7.81 0.79
CA LEU A 54 -4.04 7.92 -0.43
C LEU A 54 -3.55 6.56 -0.90
N LEU A 55 -3.12 5.73 0.04
CA LEU A 55 -2.52 4.43 -0.22
C LEU A 55 -2.66 3.53 1.01
N ALA A 56 -3.02 2.28 0.78
CA ALA A 56 -2.88 1.21 1.75
C ALA A 56 -2.21 0.02 1.06
N PHE A 57 -1.24 -0.59 1.70
CA PHE A 57 -0.60 -1.79 1.18
C PHE A 57 -0.14 -2.70 2.31
N SER A 58 -0.15 -3.98 2.02
CA SER A 58 0.20 -5.04 2.94
C SER A 58 1.11 -6.07 2.28
N THR A 59 1.98 -6.70 3.05
CA THR A 59 2.85 -7.79 2.59
C THR A 59 3.32 -8.65 3.76
N THR A 60 3.73 -9.86 3.46
CA THR A 60 4.45 -10.73 4.40
C THR A 60 5.97 -10.59 4.27
N LEU A 61 6.45 -9.92 3.25
CA LEU A 61 7.88 -9.76 2.99
C LEU A 61 8.52 -8.75 3.95
N GLU A 62 9.74 -9.04 4.39
CA GLU A 62 10.54 -8.10 5.20
C GLU A 62 11.08 -6.92 4.40
N LYS A 63 11.39 -7.18 3.14
CA LYS A 63 11.95 -6.21 2.21
C LYS A 63 11.25 -6.35 0.87
N LEU A 64 10.91 -5.25 0.29
CA LEU A 64 10.41 -5.18 -1.07
C LEU A 64 11.56 -5.04 -2.07
N ILE A 65 11.21 -4.91 -3.34
CA ILE A 65 12.16 -4.65 -4.42
C ILE A 65 13.10 -3.49 -4.06
N LEU A 66 14.35 -3.58 -4.45
CA LEU A 66 15.42 -2.61 -4.15
C LEU A 66 15.73 -2.46 -2.64
N GLY A 67 15.33 -3.42 -1.82
CA GLY A 67 15.57 -3.38 -0.39
C GLY A 67 14.69 -2.40 0.39
N ALA A 68 13.63 -1.90 -0.21
CA ALA A 68 12.69 -1.00 0.43
C ALA A 68 11.97 -1.65 1.63
N ARG A 69 11.79 -0.88 2.69
CA ARG A 69 11.12 -1.32 3.92
C ARG A 69 10.09 -0.27 4.35
N PRO A 70 8.94 -0.17 3.66
CA PRO A 70 7.93 0.84 3.94
C PRO A 70 7.09 0.52 5.19
N PHE A 71 7.65 -0.19 6.16
CA PHE A 71 7.02 -0.59 7.41
C PHE A 71 7.86 -0.12 8.59
N TRP A 72 7.22 0.54 9.57
CA TRP A 72 7.88 1.13 10.75
C TRP A 72 7.14 0.83 12.06
N GLY A 73 6.01 0.14 11.99
CA GLY A 73 5.23 -0.26 13.15
C GLY A 73 5.81 -1.48 13.88
N PRO A 74 5.25 -1.81 15.05
CA PRO A 74 5.67 -2.96 15.83
C PRO A 74 5.47 -4.27 15.06
N LYS A 75 6.38 -5.22 15.28
CA LYS A 75 6.37 -6.53 14.63
C LYS A 75 5.57 -7.54 15.47
N LEU A 76 4.24 -7.44 15.42
CA LEU A 76 3.33 -8.29 16.20
C LEU A 76 2.77 -9.49 15.40
N GLY A 77 2.96 -9.51 14.09
CA GLY A 77 2.47 -10.57 13.22
C GLY A 77 3.18 -10.58 11.86
N PRO A 78 2.88 -11.56 11.02
CA PRO A 78 3.53 -11.72 9.72
C PRO A 78 3.01 -10.79 8.63
N ILE A 79 1.76 -10.30 8.72
CA ILE A 79 1.17 -9.37 7.75
C ILE A 79 1.57 -7.96 8.16
N ARG A 80 2.40 -7.31 7.38
CA ARG A 80 2.85 -5.92 7.58
C ARG A 80 2.02 -5.01 6.73
N THR A 81 1.41 -4.01 7.36
CA THR A 81 0.50 -3.07 6.71
C THR A 81 0.96 -1.64 6.94
N SER A 82 0.86 -0.83 5.91
CA SER A 82 1.05 0.62 6.01
C SER A 82 -0.08 1.33 5.29
N VAL A 83 -0.63 2.35 5.93
CA VAL A 83 -1.74 3.16 5.44
C VAL A 83 -1.34 4.62 5.48
N PHE A 84 -1.62 5.33 4.41
CA PHE A 84 -1.31 6.75 4.25
C PHE A 84 -2.59 7.54 4.05
N PRO A 85 -2.88 8.52 4.91
CA PRO A 85 -4.09 9.33 4.80
C PRO A 85 -4.05 10.22 3.56
N TYR A 86 -5.20 10.74 3.17
CA TYR A 86 -5.30 11.78 2.16
C TYR A 86 -5.80 13.08 2.81
N PRO A 87 -5.24 14.24 2.45
CA PRO A 87 -4.08 14.44 1.57
C PRO A 87 -2.74 14.28 2.30
N VAL A 88 -1.71 13.83 1.57
CA VAL A 88 -0.32 13.90 2.06
C VAL A 88 0.36 15.10 1.42
N PRO A 89 0.60 16.19 2.16
CA PRO A 89 1.31 17.34 1.62
C PRO A 89 2.73 16.99 1.18
N SER A 90 3.09 17.41 -0.03
CA SER A 90 4.43 17.20 -0.58
C SER A 90 4.88 15.72 -0.55
N ILE A 91 4.05 14.82 -1.08
CA ILE A 91 4.29 13.36 -1.07
C ILE A 91 5.70 12.99 -1.54
N SER A 92 6.27 13.73 -2.50
CA SER A 92 7.60 13.48 -3.04
C SER A 92 8.71 13.53 -1.98
N ARG A 93 8.61 14.41 -0.99
CA ARG A 93 9.61 14.50 0.11
C ARG A 93 9.54 13.32 1.07
N TRP A 94 8.40 12.63 1.12
CA TRP A 94 8.19 11.49 1.99
C TRP A 94 8.59 10.16 1.36
N LEU A 95 8.76 10.10 0.04
CA LEU A 95 9.02 8.86 -0.67
C LEU A 95 10.27 8.13 -0.16
N LEU A 96 11.41 8.83 -0.05
CA LEU A 96 12.64 8.23 0.47
C LEU A 96 12.55 7.84 1.97
N PRO A 97 12.04 8.69 2.88
CA PRO A 97 11.76 8.27 4.25
C PRO A 97 10.84 7.06 4.34
N ILE A 98 9.76 6.99 3.56
CA ILE A 98 8.84 5.87 3.53
C ILE A 98 9.56 4.58 3.13
N MET A 99 10.33 4.63 2.05
CA MET A 99 10.93 3.42 1.47
C MET A 99 12.17 2.94 2.22
N TYR A 100 13.00 3.84 2.74
CA TYR A 100 14.32 3.52 3.26
C TYR A 100 14.62 4.05 4.67
N GLY A 101 13.67 4.70 5.31
CA GLY A 101 13.84 5.19 6.68
C GLY A 101 13.98 4.05 7.70
N GLY A 102 14.55 4.35 8.85
CA GLY A 102 14.63 3.43 9.99
C GLY A 102 13.30 3.28 10.74
N GLU A 103 13.30 2.55 11.85
CA GLU A 103 12.09 2.31 12.66
C GLU A 103 11.54 3.62 13.27
N ASN A 104 12.40 4.57 13.63
CA ASN A 104 12.03 5.87 14.22
C ASN A 104 11.89 6.99 13.17
N ARG A 105 11.61 6.66 11.92
CA ARG A 105 11.46 7.65 10.86
C ARG A 105 10.30 8.60 11.12
N LYS A 106 10.48 9.86 10.75
CA LYS A 106 9.37 10.82 10.71
C LYS A 106 8.48 10.50 9.53
N MET A 107 7.18 10.46 9.77
CA MET A 107 6.16 10.12 8.77
C MET A 107 5.15 11.25 8.65
N PRO A 108 4.37 11.31 7.54
CA PRO A 108 3.25 12.22 7.44
C PRO A 108 2.27 12.00 8.60
N GLU A 109 1.64 13.06 9.06
CA GLU A 109 0.61 12.99 10.08
C GLU A 109 -0.52 12.05 9.64
N GLY A 110 -1.00 11.20 10.56
CA GLY A 110 -2.03 10.20 10.28
C GLY A 110 -1.55 8.95 9.52
N ALA A 111 -0.30 8.90 9.06
CA ALA A 111 0.24 7.66 8.50
C ALA A 111 0.47 6.62 9.60
N VAL A 112 -0.02 5.41 9.37
CA VAL A 112 0.10 4.30 10.33
C VAL A 112 0.79 3.10 9.69
N SER A 113 1.57 2.38 10.49
CA SER A 113 2.12 1.10 10.11
C SER A 113 2.07 0.13 11.29
N PHE A 114 1.65 -1.08 11.01
CA PHE A 114 1.48 -2.14 12.00
C PHE A 114 1.72 -3.51 11.36
N SER A 115 1.78 -4.54 12.19
CA SER A 115 1.75 -5.93 11.71
C SER A 115 0.78 -6.76 12.54
N SER A 116 0.17 -7.75 11.90
CA SER A 116 -0.91 -8.54 12.46
C SER A 116 -0.92 -9.98 11.94
N ALA A 117 -1.72 -10.83 12.57
CA ALA A 117 -2.06 -12.15 12.07
C ALA A 117 -3.30 -12.12 11.15
N ARG A 118 -4.20 -11.17 11.39
CA ARG A 118 -5.43 -10.99 10.61
C ARG A 118 -5.61 -9.52 10.24
N LEU A 119 -5.99 -9.29 8.98
CA LEU A 119 -6.30 -7.96 8.44
C LEU A 119 -7.66 -8.03 7.75
N GLU A 120 -8.51 -7.05 8.02
CA GLU A 120 -9.78 -6.84 7.33
C GLU A 120 -9.76 -5.45 6.69
N VAL A 121 -10.09 -5.41 5.40
CA VAL A 121 -10.10 -4.17 4.62
C VAL A 121 -11.46 -4.01 3.96
N THR A 122 -12.15 -2.94 4.31
CA THR A 122 -13.37 -2.53 3.64
C THR A 122 -13.03 -1.39 2.68
N CYS A 123 -13.17 -1.61 1.38
CA CYS A 123 -12.95 -0.60 0.36
C CYS A 123 -13.91 -0.81 -0.82
N PRO A 124 -14.46 0.27 -1.40
CA PRO A 124 -15.33 0.22 -2.56
C PRO A 124 -14.58 0.28 -3.90
N VAL A 125 -13.28 0.04 -3.89
CA VAL A 125 -12.42 0.15 -5.07
C VAL A 125 -11.68 -1.14 -5.33
N SER A 126 -11.35 -1.40 -6.59
CA SER A 126 -10.52 -2.53 -6.98
C SER A 126 -9.16 -2.48 -6.30
N PHE A 127 -8.58 -3.63 -6.03
CA PHE A 127 -7.29 -3.79 -5.37
C PHE A 127 -6.37 -4.71 -6.18
N VAL A 128 -5.10 -4.75 -5.79
CA VAL A 128 -4.07 -5.53 -6.49
C VAL A 128 -3.45 -6.52 -5.52
N ILE A 129 -3.36 -7.80 -5.92
CA ILE A 129 -2.58 -8.83 -5.24
C ILE A 129 -1.57 -9.40 -6.22
N ASP A 130 -0.30 -9.37 -5.88
CA ASP A 130 0.80 -9.91 -6.69
C ASP A 130 0.82 -9.42 -8.15
N GLY A 131 0.31 -8.20 -8.38
CA GLY A 131 0.25 -7.56 -9.70
C GLY A 131 -1.03 -7.85 -10.49
N GLU A 132 -1.94 -8.65 -9.97
CA GLU A 132 -3.25 -8.91 -10.58
C GLU A 132 -4.34 -8.03 -9.96
N PHE A 133 -5.25 -7.53 -10.79
CA PHE A 133 -6.37 -6.68 -10.38
C PHE A 133 -7.57 -7.52 -9.99
N PHE A 134 -8.18 -7.17 -8.86
CA PHE A 134 -9.40 -7.76 -8.34
C PHE A 134 -10.44 -6.67 -8.08
N ASP A 135 -11.69 -6.99 -8.35
CA ASP A 135 -12.80 -6.08 -8.04
C ASP A 135 -13.04 -6.00 -6.54
N ALA A 136 -13.58 -4.86 -6.10
CA ALA A 136 -13.97 -4.67 -4.72
C ALA A 136 -15.01 -5.72 -4.29
N PRO A 137 -14.90 -6.28 -3.09
CA PRO A 137 -15.94 -7.13 -2.53
C PRO A 137 -17.25 -6.34 -2.38
N GLU A 138 -18.36 -6.87 -2.88
CA GLU A 138 -19.65 -6.16 -2.87
C GLU A 138 -20.29 -6.07 -1.47
N ILE A 139 -20.08 -7.05 -0.61
CA ILE A 139 -20.84 -7.20 0.64
C ILE A 139 -19.94 -7.33 1.86
N GLU A 140 -18.86 -8.09 1.77
CA GLU A 140 -17.99 -8.39 2.92
C GLU A 140 -16.63 -7.70 2.79
N PRO A 141 -15.97 -7.38 3.93
CA PRO A 141 -14.59 -6.90 3.90
C PRO A 141 -13.65 -7.95 3.32
N LEU A 142 -12.62 -7.49 2.61
CA LEU A 142 -11.51 -8.33 2.22
C LEU A 142 -10.78 -8.81 3.48
N LYS A 143 -10.70 -10.11 3.68
CA LYS A 143 -10.02 -10.74 4.82
C LYS A 143 -8.69 -11.32 4.35
N VAL A 144 -7.62 -10.92 5.01
CA VAL A 144 -6.28 -11.44 4.80
C VAL A 144 -5.81 -12.08 6.09
N GLU A 145 -5.55 -13.38 6.03
CA GLU A 145 -5.09 -14.16 7.18
C GLU A 145 -3.83 -14.95 6.82
N THR A 146 -3.06 -15.29 7.82
CA THR A 146 -1.91 -16.18 7.61
C THR A 146 -2.39 -17.61 7.35
N GLY A 147 -2.03 -18.12 6.19
CA GLY A 147 -2.26 -19.52 5.85
C GLY A 147 -1.23 -20.47 6.44
N THR A 148 -1.22 -21.70 5.95
CA THR A 148 -0.24 -22.73 6.34
C THR A 148 1.17 -22.29 5.94
N VAL A 149 2.13 -22.46 6.86
CA VAL A 149 3.55 -22.21 6.58
C VAL A 149 4.10 -23.35 5.72
N PHE A 150 4.62 -23.00 4.55
CA PHE A 150 5.36 -23.95 3.69
C PHE A 150 6.85 -23.76 3.88
N THR A 151 7.56 -24.85 4.14
CA THR A 151 9.03 -24.86 4.19
C THR A 151 9.57 -25.45 2.91
N TYR A 152 10.34 -24.68 2.16
CA TYR A 152 11.05 -25.16 0.98
C TYR A 152 12.44 -25.62 1.38
N LEU A 153 12.77 -26.86 1.06
CA LEU A 153 14.13 -27.38 1.19
C LEU A 153 14.86 -27.06 -0.13
N CYS A 154 15.83 -26.16 -0.05
CA CYS A 154 16.75 -25.92 -1.15
C CYS A 154 17.86 -26.97 -1.06
N GLY A 155 17.96 -27.85 -2.07
CA GLY A 155 19.05 -28.80 -2.26
C GLY A 155 20.23 -28.17 -2.97
#